data_1370715ffdbfdfb55e53d8421cf2efdb
#
_entry.id   1370715ffdbfdfb55e53d8421cf2efdb
#
_cell.length_a   1.000
_cell.length_b   1.000
_cell.length_c   1.000
_cell.angle_alpha   90.00
_cell.angle_beta   90.00
_cell.angle_gamma   90.00
#
_symmetry.space_group_name_H-M   'P 1'
#
loop_
_entity.id
_entity.type
_entity.pdbx_description
1 polymer ?
#
loop_
_entity_poly.entity_id
_entity_poly.type
_entity_poly.pdbx_seq_one_letter_code
_entity_poly.pdbx_strand_id
1 'polypeptide(L)'
;MESEIKEWITKLCNETKQVWEQNGKYPKGGYAIFYSLPKINPTIALIGYNPGGNEEDFDEQNCTNLPTENEYLIPTYPLARKVNKIFTEGDLMWALEDCVKFNLIFFRSKEATDINNKQMIEFCEQKVVEILDKIKPKYIIAEGFITFERLKELLKAKEGIDREDINNRDIIIGKTNNNIPLIGITHPSGTRRKGKGSINKMLKNIGLELKKIIEK
;
A
#
# COMPACT_ATOMS: atom_id res chain seq x y z
N MET A 1 -1.42 -6.10 -24.52
CA MET A 1 -1.04 -6.13 -23.08
C MET A 1 -0.87 -4.72 -22.49
N GLU A 2 0.01 -3.88 -23.01
CA GLU A 2 0.20 -2.51 -22.51
C GLU A 2 -1.03 -1.61 -22.72
N SER A 3 -1.68 -1.70 -23.87
CA SER A 3 -2.94 -1.00 -24.18
C SER A 3 -4.11 -1.41 -23.26
N GLU A 4 -4.24 -2.69 -22.98
CA GLU A 4 -5.29 -3.24 -22.10
C GLU A 4 -5.13 -2.79 -20.65
N ILE A 5 -3.89 -2.73 -20.16
CA ILE A 5 -3.59 -2.20 -18.82
C ILE A 5 -3.94 -0.72 -18.75
N LYS A 6 -3.57 0.07 -19.76
CA LYS A 6 -3.86 1.49 -19.81
C LYS A 6 -5.37 1.77 -19.86
N GLU A 7 -6.12 1.02 -20.65
CA GLU A 7 -7.58 1.12 -20.72
C GLU A 7 -8.23 0.77 -19.37
N TRP A 8 -7.79 -0.32 -18.74
CA TRP A 8 -8.27 -0.73 -17.43
C TRP A 8 -7.99 0.34 -16.35
N ILE A 9 -6.80 0.95 -16.34
CA ILE A 9 -6.45 2.01 -15.39
C ILE A 9 -7.33 3.24 -15.64
N THR A 10 -7.52 3.64 -16.90
CA THR A 10 -8.39 4.76 -17.26
C THR A 10 -9.82 4.54 -16.76
N LYS A 11 -10.35 3.32 -16.94
CA LYS A 11 -11.66 2.94 -16.41
C LYS A 11 -11.71 3.06 -14.88
N LEU A 12 -10.71 2.52 -14.17
CA LEU A 12 -10.63 2.58 -12.71
C LEU A 12 -10.56 4.03 -12.20
N CYS A 13 -9.78 4.90 -12.86
CA CYS A 13 -9.71 6.33 -12.54
C CYS A 13 -11.06 7.01 -12.73
N ASN A 14 -11.77 6.73 -13.83
CA ASN A 14 -13.08 7.30 -14.11
C ASN A 14 -14.13 6.84 -13.07
N GLU A 15 -14.15 5.58 -12.71
CA GLU A 15 -15.05 5.05 -11.67
C GLU A 15 -14.74 5.70 -10.31
N THR A 16 -13.48 5.87 -9.95
CA THR A 16 -13.08 6.55 -8.70
C THR A 16 -13.51 8.02 -8.70
N LYS A 17 -13.35 8.71 -9.83
CA LYS A 17 -13.83 10.08 -10.02
C LYS A 17 -15.33 10.18 -9.82
N GLN A 18 -16.12 9.29 -10.45
CA GLN A 18 -17.57 9.26 -10.31
C GLN A 18 -18.00 9.12 -8.83
N VAL A 19 -17.38 8.21 -8.08
CA VAL A 19 -17.68 8.05 -6.65
C VAL A 19 -17.34 9.32 -5.87
N TRP A 20 -16.21 9.97 -6.15
CA TRP A 20 -15.83 11.22 -5.52
C TRP A 20 -16.82 12.36 -5.83
N GLU A 21 -17.26 12.51 -7.09
CA GLU A 21 -18.23 13.50 -7.50
C GLU A 21 -19.61 13.26 -6.87
N GLN A 22 -20.08 12.01 -6.83
CA GLN A 22 -21.33 11.61 -6.18
C GLN A 22 -21.35 11.90 -4.67
N ASN A 23 -20.19 11.96 -4.05
CA ASN A 23 -20.01 12.34 -2.64
C ASN A 23 -19.68 13.83 -2.45
N GLY A 24 -20.10 14.70 -3.40
CA GLY A 24 -19.96 16.15 -3.30
C GLY A 24 -18.50 16.63 -3.41
N LYS A 25 -17.66 15.88 -4.10
CA LYS A 25 -16.22 16.12 -4.20
C LYS A 25 -15.52 16.16 -2.84
N TYR A 26 -15.95 15.30 -1.94
CA TYR A 26 -15.31 15.10 -0.63
C TYR A 26 -14.57 13.75 -0.62
N PRO A 27 -13.36 13.66 -0.02
CA PRO A 27 -12.57 14.76 0.56
C PRO A 27 -12.06 15.73 -0.51
N LYS A 28 -11.85 16.99 -0.12
CA LYS A 28 -11.37 18.05 -1.04
C LYS A 28 -9.96 17.78 -1.56
N GLY A 29 -9.15 17.05 -0.80
CA GLY A 29 -7.84 16.55 -1.26
C GLY A 29 -7.92 15.54 -2.40
N GLY A 30 -9.13 15.22 -2.89
CA GLY A 30 -9.35 14.35 -4.04
C GLY A 30 -8.97 12.90 -3.80
N TYR A 31 -8.39 12.27 -4.81
CA TYR A 31 -8.02 10.86 -4.79
C TYR A 31 -6.71 10.59 -5.52
N ALA A 32 -6.07 9.46 -5.20
CA ALA A 32 -4.93 8.92 -5.93
C ALA A 32 -4.90 7.40 -5.76
N ILE A 33 -4.73 6.67 -6.85
CA ILE A 33 -4.78 5.19 -6.84
C ILE A 33 -3.37 4.62 -6.81
N PHE A 34 -2.57 4.87 -7.84
CA PHE A 34 -1.25 4.28 -8.00
C PHE A 34 -0.11 5.28 -7.72
N TYR A 35 0.95 4.79 -7.12
CA TYR A 35 2.20 5.49 -6.81
C TYR A 35 3.42 4.82 -7.46
N SER A 36 3.15 3.91 -8.37
CA SER A 36 4.10 3.28 -9.28
C SER A 36 3.37 2.89 -10.55
N LEU A 37 4.10 2.56 -11.61
CA LEU A 37 3.49 2.05 -12.84
C LEU A 37 2.88 0.65 -12.57
N PRO A 38 1.56 0.46 -12.76
CA PRO A 38 0.95 -0.87 -12.64
C PRO A 38 1.47 -1.83 -13.72
N LYS A 39 1.76 -3.05 -13.30
CA LYS A 39 2.22 -4.15 -14.17
C LYS A 39 1.67 -5.49 -13.71
N ILE A 40 1.70 -6.49 -14.56
CA ILE A 40 1.25 -7.85 -14.28
C ILE A 40 2.40 -8.66 -13.67
N ASN A 41 2.06 -9.50 -12.69
CA ASN A 41 2.98 -10.37 -11.96
C ASN A 41 4.17 -9.62 -11.29
N PRO A 42 3.94 -8.48 -10.62
CA PRO A 42 5.01 -7.83 -9.88
C PRO A 42 5.48 -8.74 -8.75
N THR A 43 6.72 -8.56 -8.32
CA THR A 43 7.22 -9.24 -7.12
C THR A 43 6.39 -8.83 -5.89
N ILE A 44 6.08 -7.54 -5.76
CA ILE A 44 5.40 -7.01 -4.59
C ILE A 44 4.22 -6.11 -5.01
N ALA A 45 3.06 -6.29 -4.34
CA ALA A 45 2.06 -5.25 -4.18
C ALA A 45 2.27 -4.59 -2.81
N LEU A 46 2.70 -3.33 -2.79
CA LEU A 46 2.90 -2.56 -1.57
C LEU A 46 1.69 -1.66 -1.32
N ILE A 47 0.98 -1.89 -0.22
CA ILE A 47 -0.33 -1.28 0.02
C ILE A 47 -0.29 -0.42 1.29
N GLY A 48 -0.48 0.90 1.13
CA GLY A 48 -0.72 1.82 2.23
C GLY A 48 -2.20 1.88 2.62
N TYR A 49 -2.53 2.59 3.70
CA TYR A 49 -3.93 2.74 4.09
C TYR A 49 -4.66 3.71 3.17
N ASN A 50 -4.24 4.96 3.14
CA ASN A 50 -4.81 6.01 2.29
C ASN A 50 -3.74 7.02 1.85
N PRO A 51 -3.98 7.77 0.76
CA PRO A 51 -3.11 8.85 0.36
C PRO A 51 -3.11 9.96 1.40
N GLY A 52 -1.94 10.38 1.84
CA GLY A 52 -1.75 11.64 2.54
C GLY A 52 -1.76 12.83 1.59
N GLY A 53 -1.57 14.03 2.13
CA GLY A 53 -1.42 15.27 1.36
C GLY A 53 -2.48 16.32 1.70
N ASN A 54 -2.26 17.53 1.20
CA ASN A 54 -3.15 18.66 1.38
C ASN A 54 -4.11 18.81 0.19
N GLU A 55 -5.15 19.61 0.35
CA GLU A 55 -6.11 19.92 -0.72
C GLU A 55 -5.42 20.56 -1.93
N GLU A 56 -4.38 21.36 -1.67
CA GLU A 56 -3.59 22.10 -2.69
C GLU A 56 -2.74 21.16 -3.57
N ASP A 57 -2.46 19.94 -3.09
CA ASP A 57 -1.65 18.95 -3.83
C ASP A 57 -2.48 18.16 -4.85
N PHE A 58 -3.81 18.37 -4.90
CA PHE A 58 -4.70 17.62 -5.77
C PHE A 58 -4.80 18.27 -7.16
N ASP A 59 -4.36 17.53 -8.15
CA ASP A 59 -4.61 17.86 -9.56
C ASP A 59 -5.42 16.71 -10.19
N GLU A 60 -6.67 17.02 -10.53
CA GLU A 60 -7.60 16.05 -11.11
C GLU A 60 -7.07 15.47 -12.44
N GLN A 61 -6.29 16.25 -13.21
CA GLN A 61 -5.71 15.79 -14.46
C GLN A 61 -4.60 14.75 -14.25
N ASN A 62 -3.94 14.79 -13.09
CA ASN A 62 -2.85 13.88 -12.77
C ASN A 62 -3.31 12.47 -12.30
N CYS A 63 -4.59 12.26 -12.07
CA CYS A 63 -5.09 10.94 -11.67
C CYS A 63 -4.94 9.87 -12.75
N THR A 64 -4.90 10.28 -14.02
CA THR A 64 -4.63 9.42 -15.18
C THR A 64 -3.16 9.43 -15.61
N ASN A 65 -2.38 10.36 -15.12
CA ASN A 65 -0.94 10.43 -15.34
C ASN A 65 -0.25 9.49 -14.35
N LEU A 66 -0.04 8.26 -14.77
CA LEU A 66 0.65 7.27 -13.96
C LEU A 66 2.10 7.69 -13.72
N PRO A 67 2.62 7.48 -12.51
CA PRO A 67 4.05 7.66 -12.26
C PRO A 67 4.85 6.68 -13.12
N THR A 68 5.96 7.14 -13.68
CA THR A 68 6.86 6.33 -14.51
C THR A 68 7.64 5.32 -13.70
N GLU A 69 7.82 5.58 -12.41
CA GLU A 69 8.53 4.74 -11.45
C GLU A 69 7.88 4.78 -10.07
N ASN A 70 8.29 3.89 -9.19
CA ASN A 70 7.80 3.86 -7.82
C ASN A 70 8.30 5.09 -7.04
N GLU A 71 7.38 5.84 -6.42
CA GLU A 71 7.70 7.06 -5.67
C GLU A 71 8.76 6.85 -4.56
N TYR A 72 8.88 5.63 -4.03
CA TYR A 72 9.84 5.31 -2.98
C TYR A 72 11.28 5.09 -3.49
N LEU A 73 11.46 4.99 -4.80
CA LEU A 73 12.79 4.99 -5.42
C LEU A 73 13.42 6.39 -5.40
N ILE A 74 12.57 7.44 -5.41
CA ILE A 74 12.99 8.84 -5.29
C ILE A 74 12.57 9.36 -3.90
N PRO A 75 13.37 9.16 -2.84
CA PRO A 75 12.95 9.38 -1.47
C PRO A 75 12.91 10.87 -1.09
N THR A 76 12.01 11.64 -1.70
CA THR A 76 11.89 13.09 -1.49
C THR A 76 11.25 13.48 -0.16
N TYR A 77 10.35 12.64 0.38
CA TYR A 77 9.60 12.92 1.60
C TYR A 77 9.87 11.87 2.71
N PRO A 78 9.51 12.18 3.98
CA PRO A 78 9.92 11.35 5.12
C PRO A 78 9.51 9.87 5.06
N LEU A 79 8.31 9.56 4.58
CA LEU A 79 7.84 8.18 4.46
C LEU A 79 8.64 7.45 3.38
N ALA A 80 8.81 8.06 2.20
CA ALA A 80 9.59 7.48 1.11
C ALA A 80 11.01 7.15 1.54
N ARG A 81 11.69 8.04 2.28
CA ARG A 81 13.04 7.77 2.83
C ARG A 81 13.07 6.57 3.76
N LYS A 82 12.03 6.36 4.57
CA LYS A 82 11.99 5.25 5.51
C LYS A 82 11.69 3.92 4.81
N VAL A 83 10.77 3.92 3.83
CA VAL A 83 10.50 2.72 3.04
C VAL A 83 11.71 2.34 2.18
N ASN A 84 12.30 3.30 1.47
CA ASN A 84 13.54 3.09 0.73
C ASN A 84 14.62 2.46 1.62
N LYS A 85 14.78 2.97 2.85
CA LYS A 85 15.73 2.41 3.83
C LYS A 85 15.42 0.96 4.19
N ILE A 86 14.15 0.57 4.38
CA ILE A 86 13.76 -0.82 4.64
C ILE A 86 14.29 -1.73 3.53
N PHE A 87 14.03 -1.37 2.27
CA PHE A 87 14.44 -2.17 1.12
C PHE A 87 15.95 -2.15 0.90
N THR A 88 16.63 -1.04 1.18
CA THR A 88 18.10 -0.96 1.15
C THR A 88 18.75 -1.85 2.22
N GLU A 89 18.28 -1.79 3.47
CA GLU A 89 18.80 -2.60 4.58
C GLU A 89 18.54 -4.11 4.38
N GLY A 90 17.48 -4.46 3.63
CA GLY A 90 17.17 -5.83 3.24
C GLY A 90 17.88 -6.29 1.96
N ASP A 91 18.63 -5.44 1.26
CA ASP A 91 19.17 -5.74 -0.07
C ASP A 91 18.08 -6.14 -1.08
N LEU A 92 16.92 -5.45 -1.01
CA LEU A 92 15.70 -5.74 -1.77
C LEU A 92 15.31 -4.60 -2.73
N MET A 93 16.25 -3.73 -3.11
CA MET A 93 15.95 -2.61 -4.00
C MET A 93 15.37 -3.08 -5.34
N TRP A 94 15.83 -4.20 -5.87
CA TRP A 94 15.29 -4.85 -7.06
C TRP A 94 13.79 -5.19 -6.91
N ALA A 95 13.35 -5.59 -5.72
CA ALA A 95 11.96 -5.91 -5.45
C ALA A 95 11.10 -4.63 -5.29
N LEU A 96 11.68 -3.52 -4.82
CA LEU A 96 11.03 -2.21 -4.80
C LEU A 96 10.88 -1.64 -6.23
N GLU A 97 11.85 -1.83 -7.11
CA GLU A 97 11.77 -1.49 -8.54
C GLU A 97 10.69 -2.30 -9.26
N ASP A 98 10.53 -3.58 -8.87
CA ASP A 98 9.49 -4.46 -9.40
C ASP A 98 8.18 -4.41 -8.60
N CYS A 99 7.92 -3.36 -7.85
CA CYS A 99 6.77 -3.21 -6.98
C CYS A 99 5.63 -2.42 -7.67
N VAL A 100 4.38 -2.82 -7.41
CA VAL A 100 3.19 -1.99 -7.66
C VAL A 100 2.73 -1.40 -6.34
N LYS A 101 2.79 -0.06 -6.23
CA LYS A 101 2.40 0.69 -5.03
C LYS A 101 1.04 1.36 -5.23
N PHE A 102 0.12 1.11 -4.29
CA PHE A 102 -1.19 1.75 -4.21
C PHE A 102 -1.69 1.79 -2.77
N ASN A 103 -2.89 2.33 -2.53
CA ASN A 103 -3.49 2.38 -1.20
C ASN A 103 -4.79 1.57 -1.12
N LEU A 104 -5.16 1.18 0.09
CA LEU A 104 -6.42 0.50 0.37
C LEU A 104 -7.61 1.43 0.13
N ILE A 105 -7.51 2.68 0.56
CA ILE A 105 -8.47 3.75 0.32
C ILE A 105 -7.84 4.73 -0.66
N PHE A 106 -8.53 5.06 -1.76
CA PHE A 106 -8.00 5.93 -2.80
C PHE A 106 -8.15 7.41 -2.49
N PHE A 107 -9.06 7.76 -1.58
CA PHE A 107 -9.39 9.14 -1.24
C PHE A 107 -8.38 9.70 -0.23
N ARG A 108 -7.93 10.95 -0.47
CA ARG A 108 -6.92 11.60 0.37
C ARG A 108 -7.52 12.10 1.68
N SER A 109 -6.80 11.90 2.78
CA SER A 109 -7.12 12.51 4.06
C SER A 109 -5.87 12.67 4.92
N LYS A 110 -5.93 13.56 5.92
CA LYS A 110 -4.82 13.77 6.86
C LYS A 110 -4.60 12.53 7.73
N GLU A 111 -5.70 11.93 8.19
CA GLU A 111 -5.67 10.75 9.03
C GLU A 111 -6.46 9.61 8.39
N ALA A 112 -6.05 8.38 8.66
CA ALA A 112 -6.68 7.18 8.12
C ALA A 112 -8.18 7.06 8.48
N THR A 113 -8.58 7.66 9.61
CA THR A 113 -9.96 7.64 10.15
C THR A 113 -10.87 8.73 9.60
N ASP A 114 -10.34 9.70 8.85
CA ASP A 114 -11.13 10.83 8.33
C ASP A 114 -12.12 10.38 7.25
N ILE A 115 -11.79 9.33 6.50
CA ILE A 115 -12.69 8.74 5.52
C ILE A 115 -13.58 7.72 6.22
N ASN A 116 -14.79 8.16 6.59
CA ASN A 116 -15.80 7.35 7.27
C ASN A 116 -17.04 7.04 6.41
N ASN A 117 -17.05 7.47 5.17
CA ASN A 117 -18.13 7.19 4.23
C ASN A 117 -18.06 5.71 3.80
N LYS A 118 -19.06 4.94 4.24
CA LYS A 118 -19.14 3.49 4.00
C LYS A 118 -19.11 3.13 2.52
N GLN A 119 -19.85 3.86 1.68
CA GLN A 119 -19.91 3.61 0.24
C GLN A 119 -18.54 3.79 -0.43
N MET A 120 -17.79 4.83 -0.04
CA MET A 120 -16.46 5.08 -0.57
C MET A 120 -15.47 4.00 -0.13
N ILE A 121 -15.57 3.54 1.12
CA ILE A 121 -14.72 2.47 1.65
C ILE A 121 -15.00 1.15 0.91
N GLU A 122 -16.27 0.74 0.82
CA GLU A 122 -16.69 -0.49 0.12
C GLU A 122 -16.27 -0.48 -1.35
N PHE A 123 -16.41 0.67 -2.03
CA PHE A 123 -15.92 0.84 -3.40
C PHE A 123 -14.41 0.60 -3.48
N CYS A 124 -13.61 1.25 -2.63
CA CYS A 124 -12.16 1.07 -2.64
C CYS A 124 -11.76 -0.39 -2.36
N GLU A 125 -12.38 -1.02 -1.37
CA GLU A 125 -12.10 -2.42 -1.02
C GLU A 125 -12.39 -3.37 -2.18
N GLN A 126 -13.53 -3.19 -2.86
CA GLN A 126 -13.85 -3.97 -4.06
C GLN A 126 -12.78 -3.76 -5.15
N LYS A 127 -12.36 -2.51 -5.38
CA LYS A 127 -11.35 -2.19 -6.39
C LYS A 127 -9.96 -2.71 -6.03
N VAL A 128 -9.61 -2.75 -4.75
CA VAL A 128 -8.35 -3.37 -4.30
C VAL A 128 -8.31 -4.86 -4.63
N VAL A 129 -9.41 -5.60 -4.44
CA VAL A 129 -9.51 -7.01 -4.86
C VAL A 129 -9.35 -7.13 -6.38
N GLU A 130 -10.06 -6.29 -7.16
CA GLU A 130 -9.95 -6.27 -8.63
C GLU A 130 -8.51 -5.96 -9.09
N ILE A 131 -7.82 -5.02 -8.42
CA ILE A 131 -6.41 -4.70 -8.71
C ILE A 131 -5.53 -5.92 -8.45
N LEU A 132 -5.63 -6.53 -7.27
CA LEU A 132 -4.81 -7.69 -6.90
C LEU A 132 -5.05 -8.89 -7.83
N ASP A 133 -6.29 -9.15 -8.21
CA ASP A 133 -6.65 -10.21 -9.16
C ASP A 133 -6.10 -9.92 -10.57
N LYS A 134 -6.03 -8.65 -10.96
CA LYS A 134 -5.48 -8.24 -12.26
C LYS A 134 -3.96 -8.32 -12.29
N ILE A 135 -3.28 -7.76 -11.27
CA ILE A 135 -1.81 -7.69 -11.25
C ILE A 135 -1.14 -8.99 -10.80
N LYS A 136 -1.79 -9.82 -9.98
CA LYS A 136 -1.29 -11.12 -9.47
C LYS A 136 0.11 -11.05 -8.85
N PRO A 137 0.30 -10.30 -7.76
CA PRO A 137 1.61 -10.15 -7.15
C PRO A 137 2.09 -11.45 -6.50
N LYS A 138 3.41 -11.65 -6.38
CA LYS A 138 3.97 -12.77 -5.61
C LYS A 138 3.81 -12.57 -4.09
N TYR A 139 3.91 -11.34 -3.62
CA TYR A 139 3.78 -10.94 -2.22
C TYR A 139 2.91 -9.70 -2.09
N ILE A 140 2.13 -9.62 -1.01
CA ILE A 140 1.40 -8.42 -0.62
C ILE A 140 2.02 -7.89 0.66
N ILE A 141 2.50 -6.64 0.66
CA ILE A 141 3.05 -5.97 1.84
C ILE A 141 2.11 -4.83 2.23
N ALA A 142 1.60 -4.88 3.46
CA ALA A 142 0.75 -3.85 4.04
C ALA A 142 1.59 -2.88 4.89
N GLU A 143 1.56 -1.60 4.57
CA GLU A 143 2.21 -0.54 5.33
C GLU A 143 1.35 -0.16 6.55
N GLY A 144 1.69 -0.75 7.69
CA GLY A 144 0.97 -0.60 8.95
C GLY A 144 0.02 -1.75 9.25
N PHE A 145 -0.10 -2.07 10.53
CA PHE A 145 -0.94 -3.19 10.98
C PHE A 145 -2.44 -2.94 10.80
N ILE A 146 -2.88 -1.68 10.77
CA ILE A 146 -4.27 -1.34 10.43
C ILE A 146 -4.57 -1.76 8.99
N THR A 147 -3.68 -1.46 8.06
CA THR A 147 -3.80 -1.88 6.65
C THR A 147 -3.77 -3.40 6.54
N PHE A 148 -2.88 -4.07 7.29
CA PHE A 148 -2.78 -5.52 7.29
C PHE A 148 -4.08 -6.18 7.78
N GLU A 149 -4.63 -5.77 8.92
CA GLU A 149 -5.86 -6.34 9.46
C GLU A 149 -7.04 -6.16 8.49
N ARG A 150 -7.13 -5.00 7.85
CA ARG A 150 -8.19 -4.75 6.87
C ARG A 150 -8.04 -5.61 5.61
N LEU A 151 -6.81 -5.74 5.08
CA LEU A 151 -6.52 -6.62 3.94
C LEU A 151 -6.73 -8.10 4.30
N LYS A 152 -6.39 -8.50 5.52
CA LYS A 152 -6.62 -9.84 6.02
C LYS A 152 -8.11 -10.21 6.01
N GLU A 153 -8.97 -9.32 6.49
CA GLU A 153 -10.42 -9.51 6.41
C GLU A 153 -10.90 -9.57 4.96
N LEU A 154 -10.51 -8.61 4.15
CA LEU A 154 -10.91 -8.48 2.75
C LEU A 154 -10.50 -9.68 1.89
N LEU A 155 -9.28 -10.16 2.05
CA LEU A 155 -8.71 -11.28 1.29
C LEU A 155 -8.92 -12.64 1.97
N LYS A 156 -9.65 -12.67 3.09
CA LYS A 156 -9.90 -13.87 3.91
C LYS A 156 -8.59 -14.60 4.25
N ALA A 157 -7.55 -13.82 4.54
CA ALA A 157 -6.26 -14.39 4.84
C ALA A 157 -6.22 -15.04 6.22
N LYS A 158 -5.52 -16.17 6.30
CA LYS A 158 -5.24 -16.84 7.56
C LYS A 158 -3.88 -16.39 8.08
N GLU A 159 -3.80 -16.10 9.38
CA GLU A 159 -2.51 -15.89 10.03
C GLU A 159 -1.76 -17.20 10.11
N GLY A 160 -0.53 -17.21 9.65
CA GLY A 160 0.32 -18.41 9.64
C GLY A 160 1.20 -18.58 10.88
N ILE A 161 1.19 -17.62 11.83
CA ILE A 161 2.08 -17.65 13.01
C ILE A 161 1.35 -17.06 14.23
N ASP A 162 1.52 -17.71 15.39
CA ASP A 162 0.93 -17.39 16.67
C ASP A 162 1.00 -15.91 17.05
N ARG A 163 -0.13 -15.42 17.58
CA ARG A 163 -0.36 -14.05 18.04
C ARG A 163 0.41 -13.63 19.30
N GLU A 164 1.31 -14.45 19.80
CA GLU A 164 2.05 -14.10 21.01
C GLU A 164 2.95 -12.90 20.78
N ASP A 165 2.39 -11.72 20.83
CA ASP A 165 3.10 -10.45 20.89
C ASP A 165 3.09 -9.56 19.66
N ILE A 166 1.87 -9.30 19.10
CA ILE A 166 1.67 -8.23 18.10
C ILE A 166 2.30 -6.91 18.54
N ASN A 167 2.34 -6.65 19.85
CA ASN A 167 2.92 -5.43 20.41
C ASN A 167 4.44 -5.38 20.34
N ASN A 168 5.10 -6.51 20.12
CA ASN A 168 6.56 -6.63 20.09
C ASN A 168 7.15 -6.95 18.71
N ARG A 169 6.34 -7.21 17.70
CA ARG A 169 6.82 -7.55 16.35
C ARG A 169 6.84 -6.35 15.43
N ASP A 170 7.83 -6.31 14.56
CA ASP A 170 7.92 -5.34 13.48
C ASP A 170 7.23 -5.85 12.20
N ILE A 171 6.97 -7.17 12.12
CA ILE A 171 6.36 -7.87 10.99
C ILE A 171 5.32 -8.89 11.47
N ILE A 172 4.21 -9.00 10.73
CA ILE A 172 3.20 -10.05 10.85
C ILE A 172 3.05 -10.72 9.49
N ILE A 173 2.87 -12.04 9.46
CA ILE A 173 2.73 -12.79 8.21
C ILE A 173 1.40 -13.55 8.25
N GLY A 174 0.63 -13.39 7.19
CA GLY A 174 -0.55 -14.18 6.89
C GLY A 174 -0.47 -14.78 5.49
N LYS A 175 -1.49 -15.52 5.10
CA LYS A 175 -1.59 -16.11 3.77
C LYS A 175 -3.02 -15.97 3.25
N THR A 176 -3.19 -15.38 2.08
CA THR A 176 -4.50 -15.23 1.44
C THR A 176 -5.09 -16.59 1.04
N ASN A 177 -6.38 -16.62 0.71
CA ASN A 177 -7.01 -17.84 0.18
C ASN A 177 -6.35 -18.35 -1.11
N ASN A 178 -5.78 -17.44 -1.91
CA ASN A 178 -5.03 -17.77 -3.14
C ASN A 178 -3.57 -18.15 -2.86
N ASN A 179 -3.23 -18.41 -1.60
CA ASN A 179 -1.88 -18.76 -1.16
C ASN A 179 -0.81 -17.66 -1.33
N ILE A 180 -1.20 -16.42 -1.59
CA ILE A 180 -0.27 -15.29 -1.65
C ILE A 180 0.11 -14.87 -0.23
N PRO A 181 1.41 -14.76 0.11
CA PRO A 181 1.82 -14.22 1.41
C PRO A 181 1.36 -12.79 1.59
N LEU A 182 0.67 -12.52 2.71
CA LEU A 182 0.27 -11.19 3.16
C LEU A 182 1.14 -10.79 4.34
N ILE A 183 1.93 -9.75 4.18
CA ILE A 183 2.94 -9.32 5.15
C ILE A 183 2.56 -7.95 5.67
N GLY A 184 2.28 -7.83 6.97
CA GLY A 184 2.09 -6.55 7.64
C GLY A 184 3.41 -6.07 8.23
N ILE A 185 3.82 -4.85 7.93
CA ILE A 185 4.97 -4.21 8.56
C ILE A 185 4.53 -3.09 9.50
N THR A 186 5.27 -2.82 10.57
CA THR A 186 5.05 -1.61 11.36
C THR A 186 5.10 -0.39 10.44
N HIS A 187 4.10 0.50 10.54
CA HIS A 187 4.02 1.67 9.65
C HIS A 187 5.31 2.51 9.75
N PRO A 188 6.02 2.74 8.64
CA PRO A 188 7.34 3.38 8.69
C PRO A 188 7.33 4.81 9.22
N SER A 189 6.21 5.54 9.08
CA SER A 189 6.06 6.88 9.67
C SER A 189 5.76 6.86 11.17
N GLY A 190 5.45 5.68 11.72
CA GLY A 190 5.00 5.52 13.11
C GLY A 190 5.97 6.15 14.12
N THR A 191 5.38 6.80 15.12
CA THR A 191 6.12 7.31 16.26
C THR A 191 6.66 6.16 17.10
N ARG A 192 7.84 6.37 17.69
CA ARG A 192 8.49 5.47 18.64
C ARG A 192 7.48 4.83 19.61
N ARG A 193 7.33 3.52 19.57
CA ARG A 193 6.77 2.79 20.70
C ARG A 193 7.78 2.89 21.85
N LYS A 194 7.36 3.39 23.02
CA LYS A 194 8.22 3.44 24.22
C LYS A 194 8.86 2.07 24.45
N GLY A 195 10.20 2.03 24.55
CA GLY A 195 10.96 0.81 24.87
C GLY A 195 11.54 0.02 23.68
N LYS A 196 11.23 0.32 22.40
CA LYS A 196 11.64 -0.49 21.23
C LYS A 196 12.86 -0.02 20.44
N GLY A 197 13.79 0.66 21.04
CA GLY A 197 15.01 1.07 20.35
C GLY A 197 14.80 2.23 19.33
N SER A 198 15.78 2.46 18.46
CA SER A 198 15.68 3.54 17.48
C SER A 198 14.84 3.13 16.27
N ILE A 199 14.18 4.10 15.62
CA ILE A 199 13.48 3.89 14.34
C ILE A 199 14.40 3.20 13.32
N ASN A 200 15.65 3.58 13.26
CA ASN A 200 16.63 2.97 12.35
C ASN A 200 16.81 1.46 12.59
N LYS A 201 16.82 1.02 13.85
CA LYS A 201 16.88 -0.41 14.18
C LYS A 201 15.63 -1.15 13.72
N MET A 202 14.47 -0.56 13.92
CA MET A 202 13.19 -1.12 13.43
C MET A 202 13.20 -1.27 11.90
N LEU A 203 13.55 -0.22 11.16
CA LEU A 203 13.59 -0.26 9.69
C LEU A 203 14.57 -1.33 9.18
N LYS A 204 15.74 -1.44 9.81
CA LYS A 204 16.72 -2.49 9.50
C LYS A 204 16.15 -3.90 9.76
N ASN A 205 15.54 -4.11 10.92
CA ASN A 205 14.94 -5.41 11.25
C ASN A 205 13.86 -5.79 10.24
N ILE A 206 12.98 -4.86 9.86
CA ILE A 206 11.96 -5.10 8.84
C ILE A 206 12.62 -5.52 7.52
N GLY A 207 13.64 -4.80 7.05
CA GLY A 207 14.35 -5.13 5.81
C GLY A 207 14.95 -6.54 5.82
N LEU A 208 15.63 -6.90 6.90
CA LEU A 208 16.27 -8.22 7.05
C LEU A 208 15.23 -9.36 7.11
N GLU A 209 14.09 -9.15 7.78
CA GLU A 209 13.00 -10.14 7.82
C GLU A 209 12.30 -10.27 6.46
N LEU A 210 12.04 -9.15 5.76
CA LEU A 210 11.50 -9.20 4.39
C LEU A 210 12.42 -9.98 3.44
N LYS A 211 13.73 -9.79 3.54
CA LYS A 211 14.70 -10.56 2.74
C LYS A 211 14.53 -12.06 2.92
N LYS A 212 14.45 -12.54 4.16
CA LYS A 212 14.25 -13.96 4.47
C LYS A 212 12.95 -14.54 3.90
N ILE A 213 11.91 -13.69 3.70
CA ILE A 213 10.62 -14.11 3.18
C ILE A 213 10.61 -14.12 1.66
N ILE A 214 11.20 -13.10 1.03
CA ILE A 214 11.12 -12.86 -0.41
C ILE A 214 12.13 -13.70 -1.19
N GLU A 215 13.28 -14.05 -0.59
CA GLU A 215 14.33 -14.85 -1.23
C GLU A 215 14.24 -16.37 -0.94
N LYS A 216 13.15 -16.82 -0.30
CA LYS A 216 12.82 -18.26 -0.15
C LYS A 216 12.13 -18.80 -1.38
#